data_b692ff6b03692a7dec264ba44091f4b3
#
_entry.id   b692ff6b03692a7dec264ba44091f4b3
#
_cell.length_a   1.000
_cell.length_b   1.000
_cell.length_c   1.000
_cell.angle_alpha   90.00
_cell.angle_beta   90.00
_cell.angle_gamma   90.00
#
_symmetry.space_group_name_H-M   'P 1'
#
loop_
_entity.id
_entity.type
_entity.pdbx_description
1 polymer ?
#
loop_
_entity_poly.entity_id
_entity_poly.type
_entity_poly.pdbx_seq_one_letter_code
_entity_poly.pdbx_strand_id
1 'polypeptide(L)'
;MRAILLVLFGAVSITFTRAQLNFCLATDCSVSVPMRLNSEDSVSTLRFYISNVRIMHGGKIVWRAEKEHYLIDFNQDQLENNNVIGYEGSGLKEGVLKFILGVDDNTSTKGIGEGPLDPIRGMYWTWQSGYINFKLEGTSNQCPTKKNKFQLHLGGFQEPYRTTQNIELKISGEEEAVVFNLKKLMTTINLKEDHTVMSPGEKAVYLMQNAKSCFYAK
;
A
#
# COMPACT_ATOMS: atom_id res chain seq x y z
N MET A 1 32.57 -30.60 -55.63
CA MET A 1 32.62 -30.15 -54.21
C MET A 1 31.62 -29.03 -54.02
N ARG A 2 30.47 -29.30 -53.38
CA ARG A 2 29.46 -28.30 -53.06
C ARG A 2 29.66 -27.89 -51.59
N ALA A 3 29.98 -26.61 -51.36
CA ALA A 3 30.13 -26.04 -50.07
C ALA A 3 28.73 -25.77 -49.51
N ILE A 4 28.41 -26.37 -48.35
CA ILE A 4 27.16 -26.13 -47.58
C ILE A 4 27.49 -24.95 -46.66
N LEU A 5 26.81 -23.82 -46.91
CA LEU A 5 26.89 -22.62 -46.04
C LEU A 5 25.89 -22.83 -44.87
N LEU A 6 26.42 -23.13 -43.69
CA LEU A 6 25.64 -23.24 -42.46
C LEU A 6 25.36 -21.82 -41.94
N VAL A 7 24.14 -21.34 -42.09
CA VAL A 7 23.68 -20.09 -41.47
C VAL A 7 23.26 -20.40 -40.05
N LEU A 8 24.09 -20.04 -39.07
CA LEU A 8 23.75 -20.08 -37.65
C LEU A 8 22.79 -18.90 -37.33
N PHE A 9 21.51 -19.18 -37.19
CA PHE A 9 20.58 -18.28 -36.59
C PHE A 9 20.84 -18.22 -35.06
N GLY A 10 21.56 -17.20 -34.60
CA GLY A 10 21.68 -16.87 -33.19
C GLY A 10 20.31 -16.38 -32.70
N ALA A 11 19.65 -17.17 -31.86
CA ALA A 11 18.46 -16.72 -31.15
C ALA A 11 18.88 -15.64 -30.15
N VAL A 12 18.60 -14.38 -30.44
CA VAL A 12 18.72 -13.28 -29.48
C VAL A 12 17.57 -13.45 -28.51
N SER A 13 17.87 -14.02 -27.34
CA SER A 13 16.92 -14.03 -26.22
C SER A 13 16.76 -12.61 -25.70
N ILE A 14 15.71 -11.92 -26.08
CA ILE A 14 15.33 -10.64 -25.50
C ILE A 14 14.77 -10.96 -24.12
N THR A 15 15.61 -10.82 -23.09
CA THR A 15 15.16 -10.84 -21.70
C THR A 15 14.45 -9.52 -21.42
N PHE A 16 13.15 -9.53 -21.41
CA PHE A 16 12.36 -8.41 -20.90
C PHE A 16 12.63 -8.30 -19.39
N THR A 17 13.38 -7.29 -18.99
CA THR A 17 13.55 -6.96 -17.58
C THR A 17 12.20 -6.41 -17.11
N ARG A 18 11.50 -7.18 -16.27
CA ARG A 18 10.23 -6.75 -15.68
C ARG A 18 10.56 -5.71 -14.62
N ALA A 19 10.21 -4.46 -14.83
CA ALA A 19 10.33 -3.44 -13.81
C ALA A 19 9.32 -3.69 -12.69
N GLN A 20 9.65 -3.29 -11.47
CA GLN A 20 8.84 -3.51 -10.28
C GLN A 20 8.64 -2.19 -9.56
N LEU A 21 7.40 -1.90 -9.17
CA LEU A 21 7.08 -0.81 -8.25
C LEU A 21 7.02 -1.38 -6.84
N ASN A 22 8.00 -1.05 -6.02
CA ASN A 22 8.07 -1.51 -4.64
C ASN A 22 7.35 -0.54 -3.70
N PHE A 23 6.57 -1.07 -2.75
CA PHE A 23 6.03 -0.29 -1.63
C PHE A 23 6.89 -0.55 -0.40
N CYS A 24 7.52 0.49 0.13
CA CYS A 24 8.51 0.39 1.20
C CYS A 24 8.06 1.18 2.43
N LEU A 25 8.41 0.70 3.63
CA LEU A 25 8.07 1.34 4.91
C LEU A 25 9.02 2.48 5.28
N ALA A 26 10.21 2.47 4.71
CA ALA A 26 11.22 3.50 4.84
C ALA A 26 12.00 3.59 3.54
N THR A 27 13.03 4.42 3.49
CA THR A 27 13.93 4.48 2.33
C THR A 27 14.67 3.15 2.07
N ASP A 28 14.75 2.28 3.08
CA ASP A 28 15.19 0.89 2.97
C ASP A 28 13.96 -0.03 2.90
N CYS A 29 13.78 -0.68 1.77
CA CYS A 29 12.63 -1.55 1.51
C CYS A 29 12.67 -2.88 2.30
N SER A 30 13.75 -3.18 3.00
CA SER A 30 13.87 -4.33 3.90
C SER A 30 13.21 -4.10 5.28
N VAL A 31 12.83 -2.86 5.59
CA VAL A 31 12.22 -2.52 6.88
C VAL A 31 10.81 -3.11 6.98
N SER A 32 10.56 -3.85 8.04
CA SER A 32 9.29 -4.54 8.34
C SER A 32 8.81 -4.29 9.75
N VAL A 33 7.60 -4.74 10.05
CA VAL A 33 7.06 -4.81 11.41
C VAL A 33 7.13 -6.27 11.91
N PRO A 34 7.28 -6.54 13.22
CA PRO A 34 7.29 -5.57 14.32
C PRO A 34 8.59 -4.74 14.39
N MET A 35 8.45 -3.44 14.66
CA MET A 35 9.58 -2.52 14.79
C MET A 35 9.40 -1.51 15.92
N ARG A 36 10.52 -1.08 16.53
CA ARG A 36 10.54 0.07 17.44
C ARG A 36 10.73 1.36 16.65
N LEU A 37 9.89 2.34 16.92
CA LEU A 37 10.02 3.68 16.35
C LEU A 37 10.94 4.57 17.19
N ASN A 38 10.84 4.41 18.52
CA ASN A 38 11.63 5.11 19.54
C ASN A 38 11.64 4.28 20.85
N SER A 39 12.03 4.87 21.98
CA SER A 39 12.03 4.19 23.28
C SER A 39 10.64 3.88 23.82
N GLU A 40 9.59 4.56 23.37
CA GLU A 40 8.23 4.51 23.92
C GLU A 40 7.24 3.81 22.99
N ASP A 41 7.48 3.91 21.67
CA ASP A 41 6.54 3.46 20.65
C ASP A 41 7.08 2.27 19.86
N SER A 42 6.23 1.27 19.70
CA SER A 42 6.49 0.15 18.77
C SER A 42 5.26 -0.14 17.91
N VAL A 43 5.49 -0.56 16.69
CA VAL A 43 4.45 -1.00 15.74
C VAL A 43 4.58 -2.49 15.53
N SER A 44 3.49 -3.22 15.68
CA SER A 44 3.41 -4.67 15.50
C SER A 44 2.69 -5.07 14.22
N THR A 45 1.83 -4.21 13.69
CA THR A 45 1.07 -4.49 12.47
C THR A 45 0.94 -3.21 11.65
N LEU A 46 1.26 -3.31 10.36
CA LEU A 46 0.94 -2.27 9.38
C LEU A 46 0.53 -2.92 8.08
N ARG A 47 -0.73 -2.73 7.71
CA ARG A 47 -1.34 -3.22 6.49
C ARG A 47 -2.26 -2.16 5.90
N PHE A 48 -2.32 -2.07 4.58
CA PHE A 48 -3.31 -1.24 3.92
C PHE A 48 -3.61 -1.72 2.51
N TYR A 49 -4.80 -1.41 2.05
CA TYR A 49 -5.14 -1.63 0.65
C TYR A 49 -4.69 -0.47 -0.22
N ILE A 50 -4.29 -0.81 -1.42
CA ILE A 50 -4.20 0.14 -2.53
C ILE A 50 -5.00 -0.41 -3.71
N SER A 51 -5.65 0.49 -4.45
CA SER A 51 -6.44 0.11 -5.61
C SER A 51 -6.24 1.08 -6.76
N ASN A 52 -6.58 0.62 -7.96
CA ASN A 52 -6.59 1.41 -9.19
C ASN A 52 -5.24 2.10 -9.49
N VAL A 53 -4.14 1.36 -9.36
CA VAL A 53 -2.77 1.87 -9.55
C VAL A 53 -2.51 2.10 -11.03
N ARG A 54 -2.13 3.34 -11.38
CA ARG A 54 -1.88 3.76 -12.77
C ARG A 54 -0.90 4.90 -12.86
N ILE A 55 -0.23 5.04 -14.02
CA ILE A 55 0.62 6.19 -14.35
C ILE A 55 -0.09 7.01 -15.42
N MET A 56 -0.14 8.33 -15.19
CA MET A 56 -0.70 9.32 -16.10
C MET A 56 0.43 10.19 -16.67
N HIS A 57 0.43 10.41 -17.98
CA HIS A 57 1.31 11.38 -18.64
C HIS A 57 0.52 12.13 -19.73
N GLY A 58 0.62 13.46 -19.76
CA GLY A 58 -0.12 14.28 -20.71
C GLY A 58 -1.65 14.07 -20.65
N GLY A 59 -2.21 13.77 -19.46
CA GLY A 59 -3.64 13.52 -19.26
C GLY A 59 -4.12 12.13 -19.70
N LYS A 60 -3.23 11.26 -20.20
CA LYS A 60 -3.55 9.90 -20.65
C LYS A 60 -2.97 8.86 -19.68
N ILE A 61 -3.65 7.72 -19.54
CA ILE A 61 -3.10 6.58 -18.84
C ILE A 61 -2.02 5.95 -19.76
N VAL A 62 -0.77 5.94 -19.30
CA VAL A 62 0.35 5.34 -20.02
C VAL A 62 0.70 3.96 -19.48
N TRP A 63 0.26 3.65 -18.26
CA TRP A 63 0.36 2.34 -17.65
C TRP A 63 -0.72 2.14 -16.57
N ARG A 64 -1.15 0.89 -16.37
CA ARG A 64 -2.06 0.46 -15.31
C ARG A 64 -1.57 -0.87 -14.74
N ALA A 65 -1.68 -1.03 -13.42
CA ALA A 65 -1.39 -2.30 -12.77
C ALA A 65 -2.36 -3.41 -13.20
N GLU A 66 -1.88 -4.65 -13.24
CA GLU A 66 -2.65 -5.82 -13.67
C GLU A 66 -3.86 -6.09 -12.77
N LYS A 67 -3.66 -6.00 -11.44
CA LYS A 67 -4.73 -6.21 -10.46
C LYS A 67 -5.36 -4.88 -10.07
N GLU A 68 -6.66 -4.88 -9.81
CA GLU A 68 -7.36 -3.70 -9.32
C GLU A 68 -7.04 -3.41 -7.86
N HIS A 69 -6.74 -4.45 -7.05
CA HIS A 69 -6.51 -4.33 -5.61
C HIS A 69 -5.24 -5.07 -5.19
N TYR A 70 -4.51 -4.45 -4.29
CA TYR A 70 -3.33 -5.02 -3.62
C TYR A 70 -3.46 -4.80 -2.12
N LEU A 71 -3.13 -5.82 -1.34
CA LEU A 71 -2.91 -5.68 0.10
C LEU A 71 -1.42 -5.50 0.34
N ILE A 72 -1.01 -4.31 0.74
CA ILE A 72 0.34 -4.02 1.18
C ILE A 72 0.45 -4.44 2.64
N ASP A 73 1.37 -5.35 2.92
CA ASP A 73 1.56 -5.94 4.25
C ASP A 73 3.04 -5.87 4.64
N PHE A 74 3.35 -5.08 5.66
CA PHE A 74 4.72 -4.91 6.15
C PHE A 74 5.11 -5.89 7.25
N ASN A 75 4.28 -6.88 7.57
CA ASN A 75 4.67 -7.93 8.49
C ASN A 75 5.81 -8.76 7.86
N GLN A 76 6.80 -9.12 8.68
CA GLN A 76 8.05 -9.74 8.24
C GLN A 76 7.85 -10.99 7.37
N ASP A 77 6.85 -11.81 7.68
CA ASP A 77 6.54 -13.05 6.96
C ASP A 77 5.90 -12.82 5.58
N GLN A 78 5.58 -11.57 5.23
CA GLN A 78 4.82 -11.21 4.04
C GLN A 78 5.55 -10.25 3.09
N LEU A 79 6.76 -9.79 3.44
CA LEU A 79 7.48 -8.74 2.70
C LEU A 79 7.77 -9.12 1.24
N GLU A 80 8.08 -10.38 0.96
CA GLU A 80 8.59 -10.78 -0.35
C GLU A 80 7.51 -10.84 -1.44
N ASN A 81 6.22 -10.94 -1.08
CA ASN A 81 5.17 -11.26 -2.06
C ASN A 81 4.07 -10.19 -2.22
N ASN A 82 3.88 -9.30 -1.25
CA ASN A 82 2.70 -8.44 -1.21
C ASN A 82 3.00 -6.97 -1.54
N ASN A 83 4.26 -6.54 -1.46
CA ASN A 83 4.61 -5.12 -1.56
C ASN A 83 5.21 -4.75 -2.92
N VAL A 84 5.13 -5.66 -3.88
CA VAL A 84 5.67 -5.49 -5.23
C VAL A 84 4.56 -5.55 -6.26
N ILE A 85 4.44 -4.51 -7.06
CA ILE A 85 3.55 -4.47 -8.23
C ILE A 85 4.39 -4.62 -9.48
N GLY A 86 4.18 -5.71 -10.21
CA GLY A 86 4.89 -5.98 -11.47
C GLY A 86 4.57 -4.93 -12.54
N TYR A 87 5.58 -4.51 -13.26
CA TYR A 87 5.50 -3.56 -14.35
C TYR A 87 6.10 -4.20 -15.61
N GLU A 88 5.36 -4.20 -16.73
CA GLU A 88 5.89 -4.62 -18.01
C GLU A 88 6.50 -3.42 -18.75
N GLY A 89 7.82 -3.45 -18.95
CA GLY A 89 8.56 -2.39 -19.64
C GLY A 89 9.91 -2.07 -19.00
N SER A 90 10.67 -1.18 -19.62
CA SER A 90 12.01 -0.77 -19.19
C SER A 90 11.97 0.42 -18.21
N GLY A 91 11.45 0.21 -17.00
CA GLY A 91 11.37 1.23 -15.96
C GLY A 91 10.04 1.98 -15.89
N LEU A 92 9.81 2.70 -14.78
CA LEU A 92 8.68 3.60 -14.63
C LEU A 92 8.82 4.75 -15.63
N LYS A 93 7.72 5.13 -16.26
CA LYS A 93 7.69 6.28 -17.16
C LYS A 93 7.48 7.55 -16.37
N GLU A 94 8.07 8.65 -16.81
CA GLU A 94 7.77 9.98 -16.29
C GLU A 94 6.26 10.26 -16.30
N GLY A 95 5.76 10.88 -15.23
CA GLY A 95 4.35 11.22 -15.13
C GLY A 95 3.86 11.42 -13.71
N VAL A 96 2.60 11.07 -13.51
CA VAL A 96 1.95 11.08 -12.19
C VAL A 96 1.47 9.67 -11.88
N LEU A 97 2.08 9.02 -10.90
CA LEU A 97 1.59 7.78 -10.33
C LEU A 97 0.35 8.10 -9.49
N LYS A 98 -0.75 7.44 -9.80
CA LYS A 98 -2.03 7.59 -9.09
C LYS A 98 -2.52 6.27 -8.56
N PHE A 99 -3.00 6.27 -7.33
CA PHE A 99 -3.70 5.13 -6.73
C PHE A 99 -4.68 5.60 -5.65
N ILE A 100 -5.56 4.71 -5.23
CA ILE A 100 -6.44 4.92 -4.10
C ILE A 100 -5.83 4.19 -2.91
N LEU A 101 -5.63 4.86 -1.79
CA LEU A 101 -5.37 4.24 -0.50
C LEU A 101 -6.72 3.75 0.05
N GLY A 102 -6.89 2.42 0.09
CA GLY A 102 -8.12 1.74 0.46
C GLY A 102 -8.74 0.94 -0.69
N VAL A 103 -9.88 0.32 -0.40
CA VAL A 103 -10.73 -0.39 -1.37
C VAL A 103 -11.76 0.58 -1.91
N ASP A 104 -11.89 0.67 -3.23
CA ASP A 104 -12.85 1.57 -3.88
C ASP A 104 -14.32 1.25 -3.51
N ASP A 105 -15.18 2.26 -3.68
CA ASP A 105 -16.57 2.18 -3.25
C ASP A 105 -17.37 1.10 -3.99
N ASN A 106 -17.10 0.90 -5.29
CA ASN A 106 -17.82 -0.09 -6.09
C ASN A 106 -17.52 -1.52 -5.60
N THR A 107 -16.26 -1.78 -5.26
CA THR A 107 -15.82 -3.06 -4.70
C THR A 107 -16.35 -3.24 -3.28
N SER A 108 -16.27 -2.21 -2.44
CA SER A 108 -16.81 -2.24 -1.07
C SER A 108 -18.32 -2.51 -1.04
N THR A 109 -19.08 -1.96 -1.99
CA THR A 109 -20.52 -2.18 -2.12
C THR A 109 -20.87 -3.62 -2.51
N LYS A 110 -20.00 -4.30 -3.29
CA LYS A 110 -20.20 -5.71 -3.65
C LYS A 110 -20.00 -6.67 -2.47
N GLY A 111 -19.35 -6.20 -1.40
CA GLY A 111 -19.09 -7.00 -0.20
C GLY A 111 -17.80 -7.81 -0.28
N ILE A 112 -17.85 -9.05 0.20
CA ILE A 112 -16.67 -9.93 0.33
C ILE A 112 -16.12 -10.30 -1.05
N GLY A 113 -14.80 -10.12 -1.23
CA GLY A 113 -14.05 -10.53 -2.42
C GLY A 113 -13.06 -11.66 -2.13
N GLU A 114 -12.29 -12.01 -3.15
CA GLU A 114 -11.28 -13.08 -3.13
C GLU A 114 -9.85 -12.49 -3.16
N GLY A 115 -8.85 -13.36 -2.97
CA GLY A 115 -7.44 -13.01 -3.07
C GLY A 115 -7.00 -11.96 -2.05
N PRO A 116 -6.55 -10.75 -2.45
CA PRO A 116 -6.22 -9.68 -1.50
C PRO A 116 -7.41 -9.25 -0.63
N LEU A 117 -8.62 -9.38 -1.16
CA LEU A 117 -9.88 -8.95 -0.52
C LEU A 117 -10.53 -10.04 0.33
N ASP A 118 -9.94 -11.23 0.43
CA ASP A 118 -10.47 -12.32 1.26
C ASP A 118 -10.45 -11.93 2.74
N PRO A 119 -11.58 -12.06 3.48
CA PRO A 119 -11.67 -11.81 4.92
C PRO A 119 -10.66 -12.56 5.78
N ILE A 120 -10.16 -13.72 5.32
CA ILE A 120 -9.11 -14.49 6.03
C ILE A 120 -7.84 -13.66 6.25
N ARG A 121 -7.63 -12.61 5.45
CA ARG A 121 -6.52 -11.66 5.60
C ARG A 121 -6.66 -10.76 6.84
N GLY A 122 -7.80 -10.82 7.56
CA GLY A 122 -8.04 -10.01 8.76
C GLY A 122 -8.19 -8.50 8.48
N MET A 123 -8.62 -8.13 7.28
CA MET A 123 -8.82 -6.76 6.81
C MET A 123 -10.29 -6.50 6.44
N TYR A 124 -11.21 -7.21 7.06
CA TYR A 124 -12.65 -7.07 6.84
C TYR A 124 -13.42 -7.16 8.16
N TRP A 125 -14.37 -6.26 8.37
CA TRP A 125 -15.29 -6.30 9.51
C TRP A 125 -16.54 -7.11 9.16
N THR A 126 -16.70 -8.30 9.75
CA THR A 126 -17.88 -9.13 9.54
C THR A 126 -19.15 -8.55 10.19
N TRP A 127 -18.98 -7.81 11.29
CA TRP A 127 -20.09 -7.21 12.05
C TRP A 127 -20.64 -5.92 11.40
N GLN A 128 -19.92 -5.28 10.49
CA GLN A 128 -20.32 -4.04 9.82
C GLN A 128 -20.22 -4.13 8.28
N SER A 129 -19.87 -5.30 7.75
CA SER A 129 -19.76 -5.56 6.30
C SER A 129 -18.93 -4.50 5.56
N GLY A 130 -17.65 -4.37 5.91
CA GLY A 130 -16.77 -3.40 5.26
C GLY A 130 -15.29 -3.69 5.42
N TYR A 131 -14.50 -3.20 4.46
CA TYR A 131 -13.04 -3.35 4.48
C TYR A 131 -12.38 -2.41 5.49
N ILE A 132 -11.35 -2.92 6.16
CA ILE A 132 -10.37 -2.12 6.90
C ILE A 132 -9.36 -1.62 5.87
N ASN A 133 -9.50 -0.35 5.45
CA ASN A 133 -8.66 0.24 4.41
C ASN A 133 -7.21 0.40 4.84
N PHE A 134 -7.00 0.65 6.16
CA PHE A 134 -5.69 0.83 6.76
C PHE A 134 -5.71 0.29 8.20
N LYS A 135 -4.75 -0.57 8.53
CA LYS A 135 -4.63 -1.20 9.85
C LYS A 135 -3.24 -0.93 10.43
N LEU A 136 -3.21 -0.27 11.59
CA LEU A 136 -2.01 0.03 12.35
C LEU A 136 -2.21 -0.37 13.81
N GLU A 137 -1.35 -1.25 14.30
CA GLU A 137 -1.38 -1.71 15.69
C GLU A 137 -0.01 -1.65 16.32
N GLY A 138 0.03 -1.44 17.64
CA GLY A 138 1.27 -1.39 18.37
C GLY A 138 1.08 -1.07 19.84
N THR A 139 2.16 -0.59 20.46
CA THR A 139 2.17 -0.14 21.84
C THR A 139 2.85 1.21 21.96
N SER A 140 2.36 2.03 22.89
CA SER A 140 2.95 3.32 23.25
C SER A 140 2.70 3.62 24.72
N ASN A 141 3.69 4.20 25.41
CA ASN A 141 3.53 4.65 26.78
C ASN A 141 2.46 5.73 26.94
N GLN A 142 2.06 6.40 25.85
CA GLN A 142 0.99 7.39 25.83
C GLN A 142 -0.41 6.78 25.91
N CYS A 143 -0.57 5.51 25.53
CA CYS A 143 -1.88 4.85 25.49
C CYS A 143 -2.37 4.50 26.88
N PRO A 144 -3.55 4.99 27.33
CA PRO A 144 -4.14 4.67 28.62
C PRO A 144 -4.84 3.30 28.64
N THR A 145 -4.47 2.40 27.73
CA THR A 145 -5.08 1.08 27.58
C THR A 145 -4.31 0.00 28.32
N LYS A 146 -4.94 -1.16 28.56
CA LYS A 146 -4.24 -2.32 29.10
C LYS A 146 -3.08 -2.72 28.18
N LYS A 147 -1.87 -2.84 28.74
CA LYS A 147 -0.63 -3.13 28.01
C LYS A 147 -0.22 -2.02 27.03
N ASN A 148 -0.68 -0.78 27.22
CA ASN A 148 -0.34 0.39 26.40
C ASN A 148 -0.58 0.18 24.90
N LYS A 149 -1.59 -0.60 24.53
CA LYS A 149 -1.89 -0.92 23.13
C LYS A 149 -2.67 0.16 22.44
N PHE A 150 -2.35 0.39 21.17
CA PHE A 150 -3.20 1.10 20.23
C PHE A 150 -3.64 0.18 19.08
N GLN A 151 -4.85 0.41 18.57
CA GLN A 151 -5.45 -0.33 17.47
C GLN A 151 -6.23 0.64 16.58
N LEU A 152 -5.67 0.92 15.41
CA LEU A 152 -6.25 1.85 14.43
C LEU A 152 -6.65 1.03 13.21
N HIS A 153 -7.90 0.64 13.15
CA HIS A 153 -8.52 -0.03 12.02
C HIS A 153 -9.41 0.98 11.31
N LEU A 154 -8.88 1.58 10.24
CA LEU A 154 -9.52 2.68 9.53
C LEU A 154 -10.24 2.13 8.31
N GLY A 155 -11.55 2.27 8.26
CA GLY A 155 -12.39 1.81 7.18
C GLY A 155 -13.67 2.63 7.09
N GLY A 156 -14.44 2.40 6.04
CA GLY A 156 -15.66 3.11 5.70
C GLY A 156 -15.65 3.54 4.24
N PHE A 157 -16.74 3.25 3.52
CA PHE A 157 -16.88 3.57 2.09
C PHE A 157 -18.09 4.47 1.80
N GLN A 158 -18.97 4.67 2.78
CA GLN A 158 -20.15 5.52 2.64
C GLN A 158 -19.93 6.89 3.27
N GLU A 159 -20.48 7.94 2.64
CA GLU A 159 -20.51 9.27 3.23
C GLU A 159 -21.37 9.29 4.50
N PRO A 160 -21.02 10.11 5.51
CA PRO A 160 -19.89 11.05 5.54
C PRO A 160 -18.55 10.44 5.99
N TYR A 161 -18.48 9.14 6.23
CA TYR A 161 -17.32 8.47 6.83
C TYR A 161 -16.48 7.68 5.82
N ARG A 162 -16.42 8.16 4.58
CA ARG A 162 -15.54 7.59 3.55
C ARG A 162 -14.07 7.82 3.91
N THR A 163 -13.31 6.74 4.05
CA THR A 163 -11.90 6.78 4.43
C THR A 163 -10.93 6.65 3.26
N THR A 164 -11.38 6.22 2.07
CA THR A 164 -10.51 6.10 0.89
C THR A 164 -9.88 7.45 0.50
N GLN A 165 -8.59 7.44 0.11
CA GLN A 165 -7.85 8.63 -0.26
C GLN A 165 -7.20 8.49 -1.63
N ASN A 166 -7.35 9.48 -2.50
CA ASN A 166 -6.62 9.55 -3.77
C ASN A 166 -5.19 10.02 -3.51
N ILE A 167 -4.21 9.22 -3.93
CA ILE A 167 -2.78 9.53 -3.87
C ILE A 167 -2.31 9.86 -5.28
N GLU A 168 -1.54 10.94 -5.39
CA GLU A 168 -0.89 11.38 -6.62
C GLU A 168 0.56 11.73 -6.32
N LEU A 169 1.50 11.04 -6.96
CA LEU A 169 2.94 11.24 -6.80
C LEU A 169 3.55 11.56 -8.16
N LYS A 170 4.28 12.67 -8.25
CA LYS A 170 5.07 12.97 -9.44
C LYS A 170 6.26 12.00 -9.48
N ILE A 171 6.52 11.42 -10.64
CA ILE A 171 7.63 10.52 -10.90
C ILE A 171 8.39 10.98 -12.13
N SER A 172 9.71 10.90 -12.10
CA SER A 172 10.62 11.21 -13.21
C SER A 172 10.88 9.99 -14.10
N GLY A 173 10.55 8.80 -13.60
CA GLY A 173 10.85 7.52 -14.24
C GLY A 173 12.13 6.87 -13.72
N GLU A 174 12.82 7.53 -12.76
CA GLU A 174 14.04 7.02 -12.11
C GLU A 174 13.77 6.42 -10.73
N GLU A 175 12.53 6.61 -10.22
CA GLU A 175 12.13 6.11 -8.92
C GLU A 175 11.98 4.58 -8.94
N GLU A 176 12.44 3.95 -7.86
CA GLU A 176 12.38 2.49 -7.68
C GLU A 176 11.29 2.07 -6.69
N ALA A 177 10.77 3.02 -5.89
CA ALA A 177 9.85 2.72 -4.81
C ALA A 177 8.85 3.84 -4.51
N VAL A 178 7.70 3.42 -3.99
CA VAL A 178 6.77 4.27 -3.24
C VAL A 178 7.02 4.03 -1.76
N VAL A 179 7.38 5.07 -1.04
CA VAL A 179 7.70 4.99 0.39
C VAL A 179 6.53 5.51 1.21
N PHE A 180 6.14 4.75 2.22
CA PHE A 180 5.22 5.17 3.27
C PHE A 180 6.00 5.57 4.53
N ASN A 181 5.99 6.85 4.89
CA ASN A 181 6.69 7.37 6.05
C ASN A 181 5.89 7.17 7.34
N LEU A 182 6.03 6.00 7.98
CA LEU A 182 5.35 5.66 9.22
C LEU A 182 5.71 6.63 10.36
N LYS A 183 6.97 7.04 10.47
CA LYS A 183 7.38 7.99 11.53
C LYS A 183 6.62 9.31 11.41
N LYS A 184 6.47 9.84 10.19
CA LYS A 184 5.67 11.04 9.93
C LYS A 184 4.21 10.84 10.33
N LEU A 185 3.59 9.69 9.99
CA LEU A 185 2.22 9.41 10.42
C LEU A 185 2.09 9.44 11.93
N MET A 186 2.97 8.75 12.64
CA MET A 186 2.92 8.66 14.11
C MET A 186 3.01 10.02 14.81
N THR A 187 3.69 11.01 14.22
CA THR A 187 3.73 12.37 14.80
C THR A 187 2.40 13.13 14.68
N THR A 188 1.47 12.65 13.86
CA THR A 188 0.15 13.26 13.66
C THR A 188 -0.95 12.66 14.51
N ILE A 189 -0.66 11.58 15.25
CA ILE A 189 -1.64 10.82 16.03
C ILE A 189 -1.49 11.17 17.52
N ASN A 190 -2.58 11.62 18.15
CA ASN A 190 -2.63 11.77 19.60
C ASN A 190 -3.03 10.42 20.25
N LEU A 191 -2.04 9.58 20.55
CA LEU A 191 -2.29 8.24 21.09
C LEU A 191 -2.95 8.23 22.49
N LYS A 192 -2.99 9.35 23.22
CA LYS A 192 -3.78 9.46 24.45
C LYS A 192 -5.27 9.39 24.19
N GLU A 193 -5.73 9.96 23.07
CA GLU A 193 -7.14 10.11 22.72
C GLU A 193 -7.55 9.18 21.57
N ASP A 194 -6.64 8.93 20.62
CA ASP A 194 -6.92 8.21 19.37
C ASP A 194 -6.33 6.80 19.35
N HIS A 195 -6.12 6.19 20.52
CA HIS A 195 -5.51 4.87 20.66
C HIS A 195 -6.39 3.71 20.18
N THR A 196 -7.70 3.91 20.03
CA THR A 196 -8.63 2.87 19.57
C THR A 196 -9.61 3.43 18.56
N VAL A 197 -9.49 3.00 17.30
CA VAL A 197 -10.43 3.29 16.22
C VAL A 197 -10.75 1.97 15.51
N MET A 198 -11.99 1.47 15.67
CA MET A 198 -12.41 0.13 15.23
C MET A 198 -13.70 0.17 14.41
N SER A 199 -14.11 1.34 13.94
CA SER A 199 -15.33 1.56 13.15
C SER A 199 -15.18 2.77 12.24
N PRO A 200 -16.00 2.89 11.19
CA PRO A 200 -16.14 4.12 10.42
C PRO A 200 -16.53 5.30 11.32
N GLY A 201 -16.01 6.48 11.04
CA GLY A 201 -16.28 7.69 11.79
C GLY A 201 -15.33 8.82 11.46
N GLU A 202 -15.54 10.00 12.02
CA GLU A 202 -14.74 11.21 11.77
C GLU A 202 -13.24 10.99 12.06
N LYS A 203 -12.92 10.28 13.17
CA LYS A 203 -11.52 9.96 13.51
C LYS A 203 -10.85 9.09 12.45
N ALA A 204 -11.56 8.09 11.92
CA ALA A 204 -11.02 7.23 10.86
C ALA A 204 -10.74 8.05 9.59
N VAL A 205 -11.64 8.96 9.21
CA VAL A 205 -11.47 9.87 8.06
C VAL A 205 -10.25 10.78 8.28
N TYR A 206 -10.16 11.42 9.46
CA TYR A 206 -9.05 12.30 9.80
C TYR A 206 -7.68 11.59 9.75
N LEU A 207 -7.58 10.40 10.34
CA LEU A 207 -6.36 9.62 10.34
C LEU A 207 -5.96 9.15 8.92
N MET A 208 -6.93 8.81 8.08
CA MET A 208 -6.66 8.45 6.69
C MET A 208 -6.19 9.66 5.86
N GLN A 209 -6.69 10.86 6.12
CA GLN A 209 -6.17 12.10 5.51
C GLN A 209 -4.72 12.35 5.91
N ASN A 210 -4.36 12.10 7.17
CA ASN A 210 -2.97 12.18 7.62
C ASN A 210 -2.09 11.14 6.93
N ALA A 211 -2.54 9.89 6.84
CA ALA A 211 -1.84 8.81 6.15
C ALA A 211 -1.56 9.13 4.68
N LYS A 212 -2.53 9.77 3.99
CA LYS A 212 -2.35 10.27 2.60
C LYS A 212 -1.07 11.08 2.44
N SER A 213 -0.76 11.98 3.38
CA SER A 213 0.38 12.89 3.31
C SER A 213 1.73 12.21 3.55
N CYS A 214 1.74 10.91 3.89
CA CYS A 214 2.94 10.17 4.26
C CYS A 214 3.56 9.40 3.09
N PHE A 215 2.94 9.40 1.91
CA PHE A 215 3.48 8.75 0.71
C PHE A 215 4.38 9.69 -0.09
N TYR A 216 5.48 9.15 -0.63
CA TYR A 216 6.33 9.81 -1.60
C TYR A 216 7.02 8.78 -2.51
N ALA A 217 7.43 9.21 -3.70
CA ALA A 217 8.23 8.40 -4.64
C ALA A 217 9.74 8.61 -4.37
N LYS A 218 10.54 7.57 -4.54
CA LYS A 218 11.99 7.58 -4.34
C LYS A 218 12.67 6.86 -5.51
#